data_c9340bb6b9c85ae0f2b0bcb9aa1b4531
#
_entry.id   c9340bb6b9c85ae0f2b0bcb9aa1b4531
#
_cell.length_a   1.000
_cell.length_b   1.000
_cell.length_c   1.000
_cell.angle_alpha   90.00
_cell.angle_beta   90.00
_cell.angle_gamma   90.00
#
_symmetry.space_group_name_H-M   'P 1'
#
loop_
_entity.id
_entity.type
_entity.pdbx_description
1 polymer ?
#
loop_
_entity_poly.entity_id
_entity_poly.type
_entity_poly.pdbx_seq_one_letter_code
_entity_poly.pdbx_strand_id
1 'polypeptide(L)'
;MGVVAKRSSMTFFSDNTSQYSHRVRIVLAEKGVTVDLIEADAAHPPAELADINPYNSLPTLVDRELVLYESKVMMEYLDERFPHPPLLPVYPVARAESRLYIHRIERDWCSLVDSILHSRSEN
;
A
#
# COMPACT_ATOMS: atom_id res chain seq x y z
N MET A 1 13.53 16.90 -22.78
CA MET A 1 12.57 16.40 -22.58
C MET A 1 11.93 16.26 -21.30
N GLY A 2 11.71 17.30 -20.61
CA GLY A 2 11.07 17.33 -19.34
C GLY A 2 9.70 16.68 -19.31
N VAL A 3 9.11 16.64 -20.46
CA VAL A 3 7.81 16.07 -20.60
C VAL A 3 7.76 14.64 -20.13
N VAL A 4 8.82 13.93 -20.37
CA VAL A 4 8.86 12.52 -20.09
C VAL A 4 8.93 12.25 -18.60
N ALA A 5 9.42 13.18 -17.85
CA ALA A 5 9.58 13.00 -16.42
C ALA A 5 8.25 12.88 -15.67
N LYS A 6 7.17 13.39 -16.25
CA LYS A 6 5.87 13.36 -15.60
C LYS A 6 4.97 12.27 -16.14
N ARG A 7 5.48 11.08 -16.22
CA ARG A 7 4.68 9.98 -16.71
C ARG A 7 3.62 9.55 -15.76
N SER A 8 3.86 9.72 -14.48
CA SER A 8 2.93 9.29 -13.46
C SER A 8 2.74 10.39 -12.43
N SER A 9 1.51 10.55 -11.98
CA SER A 9 1.20 11.46 -10.90
C SER A 9 1.25 10.74 -9.56
N MET A 10 1.53 9.45 -9.56
CA MET A 10 1.54 8.63 -8.36
C MET A 10 2.96 8.23 -7.97
N THR A 11 3.24 8.31 -6.67
CA THR A 11 4.49 7.86 -6.10
C THR A 11 4.18 6.88 -4.97
N PHE A 12 4.86 5.74 -4.96
CA PHE A 12 4.67 4.74 -3.92
C PHE A 12 5.97 4.50 -3.18
N PHE A 13 5.95 4.82 -1.88
CA PHE A 13 7.08 4.55 -0.99
C PHE A 13 6.89 3.16 -0.41
N SER A 14 7.77 2.26 -0.72
CA SER A 14 7.64 0.84 -0.43
C SER A 14 8.81 0.30 0.37
N ASP A 15 8.52 -0.60 1.28
CA ASP A 15 9.54 -1.36 2.01
C ASP A 15 9.52 -2.78 1.44
N ASN A 16 10.63 -3.25 0.90
CA ASN A 16 10.73 -4.57 0.29
C ASN A 16 10.46 -5.72 1.24
N THR A 17 10.67 -5.52 2.52
CA THR A 17 10.50 -6.58 3.51
C THR A 17 9.12 -6.59 4.14
N SER A 18 8.30 -5.57 3.85
CA SER A 18 6.99 -5.44 4.47
C SER A 18 5.91 -6.17 3.66
N GLN A 19 5.13 -6.99 4.35
CA GLN A 19 3.97 -7.63 3.74
C GLN A 19 2.92 -6.61 3.33
N TYR A 20 2.83 -5.51 4.05
CA TYR A 20 1.87 -4.45 3.75
C TYR A 20 2.23 -3.70 2.46
N SER A 21 3.51 -3.41 2.27
CA SER A 21 3.98 -2.83 1.02
C SER A 21 3.81 -3.80 -0.15
N HIS A 22 4.08 -5.07 0.10
CA HIS A 22 3.98 -6.09 -0.92
C HIS A 22 2.58 -6.22 -1.48
N ARG A 23 1.56 -6.24 -0.62
CA ARG A 23 0.19 -6.38 -1.11
C ARG A 23 -0.29 -5.17 -1.90
N VAL A 24 0.18 -3.97 -1.59
CA VAL A 24 -0.14 -2.79 -2.39
C VAL A 24 0.55 -2.88 -3.76
N ARG A 25 1.78 -3.38 -3.80
CA ARG A 25 2.47 -3.59 -5.08
C ARG A 25 1.73 -4.57 -5.97
N ILE A 26 1.15 -5.62 -5.37
CA ILE A 26 0.34 -6.58 -6.12
C ILE A 26 -0.87 -5.88 -6.74
N VAL A 27 -1.55 -5.05 -5.97
CA VAL A 27 -2.72 -4.32 -6.48
C VAL A 27 -2.32 -3.38 -7.60
N LEU A 28 -1.23 -2.65 -7.44
CA LEU A 28 -0.75 -1.76 -8.50
C LEU A 28 -0.45 -2.53 -9.79
N ALA A 29 0.16 -3.69 -9.66
CA ALA A 29 0.46 -4.54 -10.80
C ALA A 29 -0.81 -5.07 -11.47
N GLU A 30 -1.77 -5.52 -10.69
CA GLU A 30 -3.03 -6.03 -11.22
C GLU A 30 -3.83 -4.94 -11.93
N LYS A 31 -3.74 -3.71 -11.45
CA LYS A 31 -4.43 -2.58 -12.07
C LYS A 31 -3.67 -2.02 -13.27
N GLY A 32 -2.44 -2.46 -13.48
CA GLY A 32 -1.61 -1.97 -14.58
C GLY A 32 -1.26 -0.50 -14.44
N VAL A 33 -1.15 -0.02 -13.22
CA VAL A 33 -0.89 1.40 -12.95
C VAL A 33 0.60 1.66 -12.92
N THR A 34 1.00 2.72 -13.60
CA THR A 34 2.39 3.17 -13.56
C THR A 34 2.58 4.11 -12.39
N VAL A 35 3.55 3.79 -11.55
CA VAL A 35 3.89 4.63 -10.39
C VAL A 35 5.39 4.84 -10.34
N ASP A 36 5.80 5.92 -9.70
CA ASP A 36 7.20 6.13 -9.37
C ASP A 36 7.44 5.38 -8.07
N LEU A 37 8.18 4.29 -8.14
CA LEU A 37 8.42 3.45 -6.98
C LEU A 37 9.69 3.92 -6.27
N ILE A 38 9.54 4.25 -4.99
CA ILE A 38 10.66 4.61 -4.14
C ILE A 38 10.80 3.52 -3.09
N GLU A 39 11.88 2.75 -3.20
CA GLU A 39 12.15 1.71 -2.23
C GLU A 39 12.86 2.33 -1.04
N ALA A 40 12.41 1.97 0.15
CA ALA A 40 12.93 2.53 1.38
C ALA A 40 13.02 1.45 2.44
N ASP A 41 13.84 1.72 3.45
CA ASP A 41 14.00 0.86 4.59
C ASP A 41 13.22 1.52 5.74
N ALA A 42 12.37 0.77 6.41
CA ALA A 42 11.59 1.30 7.54
C ALA A 42 12.49 1.84 8.65
N ALA A 43 13.70 1.29 8.78
CA ALA A 43 14.65 1.76 9.78
C ALA A 43 15.31 3.09 9.37
N HIS A 44 15.34 3.38 8.07
CA HIS A 44 15.97 4.60 7.55
C HIS A 44 15.05 5.20 6.48
N PRO A 45 13.89 5.73 6.87
CA PRO A 45 12.95 6.28 5.89
C PRO A 45 13.51 7.54 5.24
N PRO A 46 13.10 7.81 3.98
CA PRO A 46 13.53 9.03 3.31
C PRO A 46 13.10 10.27 4.07
N ALA A 47 13.94 11.31 4.03
CA ALA A 47 13.62 12.55 4.73
C ALA A 47 12.30 13.17 4.26
N GLU A 48 12.01 13.06 2.98
CA GLU A 48 10.78 13.62 2.41
C GLU A 48 9.51 12.93 2.92
N LEU A 49 9.63 11.70 3.41
CA LEU A 49 8.47 10.97 3.90
C LEU A 49 7.86 11.64 5.14
N ALA A 50 8.69 12.12 6.04
CA ALA A 50 8.23 12.79 7.24
C ALA A 50 7.42 14.04 6.95
N ASP A 51 7.71 14.69 5.82
CA ASP A 51 7.00 15.90 5.44
C ASP A 51 5.58 15.65 4.98
N ILE A 52 5.32 14.46 4.44
CA ILE A 52 4.01 14.15 3.88
C ILE A 52 3.20 13.17 4.72
N ASN A 53 3.86 12.35 5.53
CA ASN A 53 3.19 11.37 6.36
C ASN A 53 3.57 11.62 7.83
N PRO A 54 2.62 12.04 8.67
CA PRO A 54 2.93 12.35 10.07
C PRO A 54 3.43 11.16 10.88
N TYR A 55 3.13 9.94 10.44
CA TYR A 55 3.60 8.74 11.11
C TYR A 55 4.95 8.26 10.58
N ASN A 56 5.42 8.87 9.48
CA ASN A 56 6.70 8.51 8.85
C ASN A 56 6.81 7.02 8.63
N SER A 57 5.71 6.41 8.20
CA SER A 57 5.60 4.95 8.05
C SER A 57 5.55 4.51 6.59
N LEU A 58 5.85 3.26 6.36
CA LEU A 58 5.75 2.62 5.06
C LEU A 58 4.70 1.53 5.12
N PRO A 59 3.95 1.31 4.07
CA PRO A 59 3.97 2.00 2.78
C PRO A 59 3.26 3.36 2.84
N THR A 60 3.58 4.22 1.89
CA THR A 60 2.88 5.50 1.69
C THR A 60 2.64 5.68 0.20
N LEU A 61 1.42 6.03 -0.15
CA LEU A 61 1.05 6.28 -1.54
C LEU A 61 0.67 7.74 -1.71
N VAL A 62 1.25 8.39 -2.71
CA VAL A 62 0.93 9.76 -3.05
C VAL A 62 0.33 9.79 -4.45
N ASP A 63 -0.86 10.35 -4.58
CA ASP A 63 -1.49 10.57 -5.87
C ASP A 63 -1.83 12.05 -5.95
N ARG A 64 -0.99 12.79 -6.68
CA ARG A 64 -1.07 14.25 -6.76
C ARG A 64 -0.96 14.85 -5.36
N GLU A 65 -2.03 15.42 -4.83
CA GLU A 65 -2.01 16.01 -3.50
C GLU A 65 -2.51 15.07 -2.41
N LEU A 66 -3.08 13.94 -2.81
CA LEU A 66 -3.61 12.96 -1.86
C LEU A 66 -2.47 12.09 -1.33
N VAL A 67 -2.38 11.96 -0.01
CA VAL A 67 -1.41 11.10 0.65
C VAL A 67 -2.15 10.05 1.46
N LEU A 68 -1.84 8.78 1.21
CA LEU A 68 -2.43 7.66 1.93
C LEU A 68 -1.33 6.86 2.62
N TYR A 69 -1.57 6.45 3.86
CA TYR A 69 -0.55 5.74 4.63
C TYR A 69 -1.08 4.51 5.40
N GLU A 70 -2.11 3.89 4.87
CA GLU A 70 -2.58 2.60 5.38
C GLU A 70 -2.78 1.70 4.18
N SER A 71 -2.15 0.52 4.16
CA SER A 71 -2.21 -0.34 2.99
C SER A 71 -3.62 -0.73 2.60
N LYS A 72 -4.48 -0.98 3.58
CA LYS A 72 -5.87 -1.34 3.31
C LYS A 72 -6.61 -0.20 2.61
N VAL A 73 -6.40 1.02 3.09
CA VAL A 73 -7.02 2.21 2.48
C VAL A 73 -6.48 2.42 1.07
N MET A 74 -5.18 2.19 0.88
CA MET A 74 -4.57 2.29 -0.45
C MET A 74 -5.18 1.32 -1.43
N MET A 75 -5.37 0.07 -1.01
CA MET A 75 -5.96 -0.96 -1.88
C MET A 75 -7.39 -0.62 -2.25
N GLU A 76 -8.17 -0.11 -1.31
CA GLU A 76 -9.53 0.30 -1.58
C GLU A 76 -9.56 1.50 -2.53
N TYR A 77 -8.68 2.47 -2.29
CA TYR A 77 -8.58 3.64 -3.16
C TYR A 77 -8.23 3.23 -4.60
N LEU A 78 -7.25 2.35 -4.75
CA LEU A 78 -6.80 1.90 -6.08
C LEU A 78 -7.91 1.14 -6.80
N ASP A 79 -8.68 0.34 -6.08
CA ASP A 79 -9.79 -0.39 -6.68
C ASP A 79 -10.89 0.55 -7.15
N GLU A 80 -11.15 1.63 -6.42
CA GLU A 80 -12.12 2.64 -6.80
C GLU A 80 -11.61 3.55 -7.92
N ARG A 81 -10.34 3.94 -7.84
CA ARG A 81 -9.72 4.84 -8.81
C ARG A 81 -9.54 4.18 -10.18
N PHE A 82 -9.26 2.88 -10.16
CA PHE A 82 -9.05 2.06 -11.36
C PHE A 82 -9.98 0.85 -11.28
N PRO A 83 -11.24 1.02 -11.65
CA PRO A 83 -12.25 -0.02 -11.41
C PRO A 83 -12.10 -1.30 -12.21
N HIS A 84 -11.25 -1.31 -13.22
CA HIS A 84 -11.07 -2.50 -14.06
C HIS A 84 -9.61 -2.93 -14.10
N PRO A 85 -9.33 -4.21 -13.83
CA PRO A 85 -10.24 -5.23 -13.35
C PRO A 85 -10.59 -4.99 -11.87
N PRO A 86 -11.83 -5.31 -11.46
CA PRO A 86 -12.20 -5.12 -10.05
C PRO A 86 -11.54 -6.17 -9.17
N LEU A 87 -11.08 -5.75 -8.00
CA LEU A 87 -10.47 -6.67 -7.04
C LEU A 87 -11.47 -7.12 -5.99
N LEU A 88 -12.50 -6.30 -5.75
CA LEU A 88 -13.59 -6.65 -4.85
C LEU A 88 -14.87 -6.82 -5.65
N PRO A 89 -15.77 -7.70 -5.19
CA PRO A 89 -17.06 -7.86 -5.85
C PRO A 89 -17.84 -6.56 -5.89
N VAL A 90 -18.62 -6.37 -6.94
CA VAL A 90 -19.40 -5.16 -7.14
C VAL A 90 -20.66 -5.14 -6.26
N TYR A 91 -21.24 -6.31 -6.03
CA TYR A 91 -22.48 -6.39 -5.27
C TYR A 91 -22.25 -6.16 -3.78
N PRO A 92 -23.10 -5.38 -3.12
CA PRO A 92 -22.87 -4.98 -1.73
C PRO A 92 -22.64 -6.10 -0.73
N VAL A 93 -23.40 -7.17 -0.81
CA VAL A 93 -23.27 -8.29 0.14
C VAL A 93 -21.92 -8.98 -0.04
N ALA A 94 -21.59 -9.36 -1.27
CA ALA A 94 -20.33 -10.04 -1.55
C ALA A 94 -19.14 -9.13 -1.25
N ARG A 95 -19.28 -7.84 -1.51
CA ARG A 95 -18.23 -6.87 -1.23
C ARG A 95 -17.99 -6.76 0.27
N ALA A 96 -19.06 -6.72 1.05
CA ALA A 96 -18.95 -6.66 2.50
C ALA A 96 -18.31 -7.93 3.08
N GLU A 97 -18.67 -9.09 2.56
CA GLU A 97 -18.05 -10.35 2.98
C GLU A 97 -16.57 -10.38 2.68
N SER A 98 -16.17 -9.92 1.50
CA SER A 98 -14.77 -9.84 1.12
C SER A 98 -13.99 -8.92 2.03
N ARG A 99 -14.56 -7.77 2.38
CA ARG A 99 -13.93 -6.84 3.31
C ARG A 99 -13.79 -7.44 4.70
N LEU A 100 -14.76 -8.21 5.13
CA LEU A 100 -14.69 -8.87 6.42
C LEU A 100 -13.58 -9.92 6.44
N TYR A 101 -13.43 -10.71 5.37
CA TYR A 101 -12.33 -11.66 5.25
C TYR A 101 -10.97 -10.97 5.28
N ILE A 102 -10.85 -9.85 4.56
CA ILE A 102 -9.60 -9.08 4.57
C ILE A 102 -9.28 -8.60 5.99
N HIS A 103 -10.28 -8.10 6.69
CA HIS A 103 -10.10 -7.63 8.06
C HIS A 103 -9.64 -8.76 8.98
N ARG A 104 -10.24 -9.95 8.85
CA ARG A 104 -9.87 -11.10 9.67
C ARG A 104 -8.46 -11.58 9.36
N ILE A 105 -8.06 -11.55 8.10
CA ILE A 105 -6.70 -11.92 7.70
C ILE A 105 -5.71 -10.94 8.34
N GLU A 106 -5.99 -9.64 8.29
CA GLU A 106 -5.12 -8.65 8.89
C GLU A 106 -5.01 -8.84 10.39
N ARG A 107 -6.13 -9.05 11.05
CA ARG A 107 -6.17 -9.15 12.49
C ARG A 107 -5.51 -10.41 13.00
N ASP A 108 -5.85 -11.55 12.37
CA ASP A 108 -5.44 -12.85 12.89
C ASP A 108 -4.10 -13.33 12.34
N TRP A 109 -3.83 -13.06 11.06
CA TRP A 109 -2.66 -13.60 10.39
C TRP A 109 -1.51 -12.60 10.27
N CYS A 110 -1.80 -11.41 9.79
CA CYS A 110 -0.75 -10.41 9.60
C CYS A 110 -0.17 -9.95 10.93
N SER A 111 -1.02 -9.80 11.95
CA SER A 111 -0.56 -9.44 13.28
C SER A 111 0.34 -10.52 13.87
N LEU A 112 0.01 -11.78 13.62
CA LEU A 112 0.81 -12.91 14.09
C LEU A 112 2.17 -12.93 13.38
N VAL A 113 2.17 -12.71 12.07
CA VAL A 113 3.41 -12.65 11.30
C VAL A 113 4.30 -11.52 11.81
N ASP A 114 3.74 -10.36 12.06
CA ASP A 114 4.48 -9.23 12.57
C ASP A 114 5.07 -9.53 13.96
N SER A 115 4.30 -10.21 14.81
CA SER A 115 4.77 -10.61 16.12
C SER A 115 5.96 -11.58 16.04
N ILE A 116 5.89 -12.53 15.12
CA ILE A 116 6.97 -13.48 14.90
C ILE A 116 8.23 -12.78 14.41
N LEU A 117 8.08 -11.89 13.42
CA LEU A 117 9.23 -11.16 12.88
C LEU A 117 9.85 -10.26 13.92
N HIS A 118 9.04 -9.59 14.71
CA HIS A 118 9.52 -8.71 15.77
C HIS A 118 10.26 -9.50 16.84
N SER A 119 9.71 -10.63 17.23
CA SER A 119 10.32 -11.51 18.21
C SER A 119 11.68 -12.01 17.74
N ARG A 120 11.80 -12.38 16.47
CA ARG A 120 13.06 -12.84 15.89
C ARG A 120 14.13 -11.76 15.86
N SER A 121 13.71 -10.52 15.63
CA SER A 121 14.68 -9.43 15.56
C SER A 121 15.19 -9.03 16.95
N GLU A 122 14.49 -9.38 18.01
CA GLU A 122 14.91 -9.12 19.38
C GLU A 122 15.92 -10.14 19.87
N ASN A 123 15.97 -11.28 19.25
CA ASN A 123 16.89 -12.33 19.59
C ASN A 123 18.16 -12.28 18.75
#